data_d8bfa934cd9a79dadcc7299bd0a59d4a
#
_entry.id   d8bfa934cd9a79dadcc7299bd0a59d4a
#
_cell.length_a   1.000
_cell.length_b   1.000
_cell.length_c   1.000
_cell.angle_alpha   90.00
_cell.angle_beta   90.00
_cell.angle_gamma   90.00
#
_symmetry.space_group_name_H-M   'P 1'
#
loop_
_entity.id
_entity.type
_entity.pdbx_description
1 polymer ?
#
loop_
_entity_poly.entity_id
_entity_poly.type
_entity_poly.pdbx_seq_one_letter_code
_entity_poly.pdbx_strand_id
1 'polypeptide(L)'
;MGECSVCGEKTMSFTCRYCNQEFCADHRLPENHDCDGMEGDEEGDRWFRKPDVEAAEPEAGTGSGGSPLDSVTQRLSTSITMAIIAATSVFFVAQLVFGFRPGSFLWNQLILQPGVQEVLQKPWTLLSVMVLHGSPFHLLANMVTLYFFGTASERGMDEADYLKCYIGSGVAASIGFVLFRNLLAASGQGASALGPAVGASGAVVAVFAAVAMLYPDAEMLLYFIVPMKLKTGLYLFAALEGFNMLAKSAGIVLPVIGGFASSAHMAGLIV
;
A
#
# COMPACT_ATOMS: atom_id res chain seq x y z
N MET A 1 -30.95 0.08 -7.78
CA MET A 1 -31.48 1.41 -7.43
C MET A 1 -32.46 1.19 -6.30
N GLY A 2 -32.21 1.73 -5.12
CA GLY A 2 -33.10 1.67 -3.98
C GLY A 2 -33.90 2.98 -3.83
N GLU A 3 -34.88 2.98 -2.96
CA GLU A 3 -35.67 4.15 -2.63
C GLU A 3 -35.26 4.66 -1.24
N CYS A 4 -35.01 5.96 -1.13
CA CYS A 4 -34.59 6.55 0.14
C CYS A 4 -35.75 6.52 1.14
N SER A 5 -35.53 5.96 2.32
CA SER A 5 -36.55 5.84 3.37
C SER A 5 -37.02 7.18 3.94
N VAL A 6 -36.29 8.29 3.72
CA VAL A 6 -36.66 9.63 4.18
C VAL A 6 -37.40 10.42 3.10
N CYS A 7 -36.82 10.54 1.89
CA CYS A 7 -37.38 11.41 0.83
C CYS A 7 -38.07 10.68 -0.32
N GLY A 8 -38.02 9.34 -0.36
CA GLY A 8 -38.64 8.53 -1.42
C GLY A 8 -37.92 8.61 -2.77
N GLU A 9 -36.78 9.27 -2.87
CA GLU A 9 -36.02 9.42 -4.11
C GLU A 9 -35.44 8.08 -4.57
N LYS A 10 -35.65 7.71 -5.82
CA LYS A 10 -35.06 6.51 -6.42
C LYS A 10 -33.71 6.82 -7.01
N THR A 11 -32.67 6.50 -6.28
CA THR A 11 -31.26 6.78 -6.61
C THR A 11 -30.36 5.62 -6.21
N MET A 12 -29.06 5.80 -6.31
CA MET A 12 -28.12 4.88 -5.72
C MET A 12 -28.26 4.93 -4.20
N SER A 13 -28.75 3.85 -3.59
CA SER A 13 -29.03 3.79 -2.17
C SER A 13 -27.82 3.30 -1.37
N PHE A 14 -27.72 3.82 -0.14
CA PHE A 14 -26.75 3.41 0.88
C PHE A 14 -27.51 2.80 2.05
N THR A 15 -27.15 1.61 2.48
CA THR A 15 -27.76 0.99 3.66
C THR A 15 -27.09 1.52 4.94
N CYS A 16 -27.89 2.09 5.84
CA CYS A 16 -27.39 2.50 7.14
C CYS A 16 -27.10 1.27 8.00
N ARG A 17 -25.90 1.18 8.53
CA ARG A 17 -25.48 0.03 9.36
C ARG A 17 -26.11 0.00 10.76
N TYR A 18 -26.75 1.09 11.21
CA TYR A 18 -27.37 1.19 12.52
C TYR A 18 -28.85 0.78 12.51
N CYS A 19 -29.62 1.25 11.51
CA CYS A 19 -31.04 0.94 11.37
C CYS A 19 -31.34 -0.01 10.19
N ASN A 20 -30.34 -0.38 9.41
CA ASN A 20 -30.45 -1.28 8.23
C ASN A 20 -31.44 -0.80 7.13
N GLN A 21 -31.76 0.49 7.09
CA GLN A 21 -32.61 1.09 6.07
C GLN A 21 -31.78 1.69 4.93
N GLU A 22 -32.41 1.87 3.75
CA GLU A 22 -31.78 2.44 2.56
C GLU A 22 -32.01 3.94 2.45
N PHE A 23 -30.94 4.70 2.12
CA PHE A 23 -30.96 6.15 2.04
C PHE A 23 -30.24 6.66 0.79
N CYS A 24 -30.62 7.84 0.28
CA CYS A 24 -29.88 8.57 -0.75
C CYS A 24 -28.58 9.19 -0.17
N ALA A 25 -27.78 9.81 -1.01
CA ALA A 25 -26.51 10.42 -0.60
C ALA A 25 -26.66 11.49 0.50
N ASP A 26 -27.76 12.25 0.48
CA ASP A 26 -28.01 13.33 1.44
C ASP A 26 -28.49 12.81 2.81
N HIS A 27 -29.18 11.66 2.82
CA HIS A 27 -29.71 11.05 4.05
C HIS A 27 -28.90 9.84 4.54
N ARG A 28 -27.76 9.57 3.96
CA ARG A 28 -26.93 8.38 4.30
C ARG A 28 -26.30 8.41 5.70
N LEU A 29 -26.11 9.61 6.26
CA LEU A 29 -25.51 9.77 7.59
C LEU A 29 -26.60 9.65 8.66
N PRO A 30 -26.35 9.00 9.81
CA PRO A 30 -27.33 8.80 10.87
C PRO A 30 -27.95 10.10 11.37
N GLU A 31 -27.20 11.20 11.38
CA GLU A 31 -27.67 12.55 11.75
C GLU A 31 -28.63 13.18 10.71
N ASN A 32 -28.66 12.67 9.50
CA ASN A 32 -29.52 13.17 8.42
C ASN A 32 -30.82 12.36 8.24
N HIS A 33 -31.03 11.33 9.09
CA HIS A 33 -32.25 10.54 9.11
C HIS A 33 -32.53 10.07 10.54
N ASP A 34 -33.43 10.54 11.27
CA ASP A 34 -33.78 10.09 12.64
C ASP A 34 -33.52 8.59 12.83
N CYS A 35 -32.24 8.23 13.15
CA CYS A 35 -31.79 6.86 13.12
C CYS A 35 -32.17 6.12 14.40
N ASP A 36 -33.24 5.33 14.36
CA ASP A 36 -33.72 4.52 15.49
C ASP A 36 -32.65 3.62 16.09
N GLY A 37 -31.64 3.25 15.31
CA GLY A 37 -30.49 2.47 15.78
C GLY A 37 -29.51 3.25 16.67
N MET A 38 -29.75 4.55 16.89
CA MET A 38 -28.96 5.41 17.79
C MET A 38 -29.66 5.74 19.09
N GLU A 39 -30.95 5.40 19.25
CA GLU A 39 -31.66 5.58 20.50
C GLU A 39 -31.27 4.49 21.51
N GLY A 40 -30.44 4.82 22.48
CA GLY A 40 -30.20 3.89 23.60
C GLY A 40 -28.87 3.94 24.34
N ASP A 41 -27.93 4.83 24.03
CA ASP A 41 -26.66 4.88 24.75
C ASP A 41 -26.23 6.29 25.13
N GLU A 42 -26.50 6.66 26.36
CA GLU A 42 -25.78 7.72 27.07
C GLU A 42 -24.42 7.15 27.52
N GLU A 43 -23.42 7.11 26.62
CA GLU A 43 -22.01 7.21 27.02
C GLU A 43 -21.06 7.04 25.81
N GLY A 44 -20.13 7.94 25.70
CA GLY A 44 -19.23 8.32 24.61
C GLY A 44 -18.26 7.30 24.02
N ASP A 45 -18.62 6.05 23.79
CA ASP A 45 -17.67 5.02 23.31
C ASP A 45 -18.08 4.31 22.00
N ARG A 46 -18.86 4.99 21.12
CA ARG A 46 -19.47 4.38 19.94
C ARG A 46 -18.56 4.20 18.73
N TRP A 47 -17.39 4.80 18.69
CA TRP A 47 -16.50 4.74 17.53
C TRP A 47 -15.83 3.38 17.34
N PHE A 48 -15.92 2.46 18.32
CA PHE A 48 -15.25 1.17 18.35
C PHE A 48 -16.18 -0.04 18.51
N ARG A 49 -17.50 0.12 18.42
CA ARG A 49 -18.40 -1.04 18.50
C ARG A 49 -18.30 -1.92 17.25
N LYS A 50 -17.86 -3.14 17.43
CA LYS A 50 -17.98 -4.20 16.42
C LYS A 50 -19.46 -4.45 16.14
N PRO A 51 -19.88 -4.76 14.85
CA PRO A 51 -21.24 -5.17 14.56
C PRO A 51 -21.60 -6.36 15.45
N ASP A 52 -22.76 -6.32 16.07
CA ASP A 52 -23.29 -7.40 16.87
C ASP A 52 -23.45 -8.66 15.99
N VAL A 53 -22.48 -9.54 16.10
CA VAL A 53 -22.73 -10.96 15.82
C VAL A 53 -23.66 -11.37 16.96
N GLU A 54 -24.88 -11.87 16.66
CA GLU A 54 -25.86 -12.34 17.63
C GLU A 54 -25.14 -12.95 18.82
N ALA A 55 -25.42 -12.38 20.00
CA ALA A 55 -24.92 -12.87 21.27
C ALA A 55 -25.53 -14.26 21.50
N ALA A 56 -24.88 -15.29 20.99
CA ALA A 56 -24.97 -16.59 21.58
C ALA A 56 -24.50 -16.42 23.02
N GLU A 57 -25.39 -16.68 23.99
CA GLU A 57 -25.06 -16.65 25.40
C GLU A 57 -23.73 -17.36 25.62
N PRO A 58 -22.78 -16.79 26.38
CA PRO A 58 -21.53 -17.45 26.63
C PRO A 58 -21.83 -18.69 27.49
N GLU A 59 -21.91 -19.85 26.83
CA GLU A 59 -21.65 -21.07 27.58
C GLU A 59 -20.30 -20.87 28.26
N ALA A 60 -20.27 -21.10 29.59
CA ALA A 60 -19.07 -21.04 30.41
C ALA A 60 -18.08 -22.11 29.96
N GLY A 61 -17.51 -21.91 28.78
CA GLY A 61 -16.39 -22.63 28.22
C GLY A 61 -15.12 -21.98 28.76
N THR A 62 -14.38 -22.74 29.53
CA THR A 62 -13.04 -22.47 30.03
C THR A 62 -12.24 -21.69 28.98
N GLY A 63 -12.02 -20.38 29.23
CA GLY A 63 -11.26 -19.51 28.35
C GLY A 63 -9.86 -20.04 28.19
N SER A 64 -9.61 -20.70 27.06
CA SER A 64 -8.27 -20.87 26.52
C SER A 64 -7.76 -19.47 26.23
N GLY A 65 -6.95 -18.93 27.12
CA GLY A 65 -6.23 -17.67 26.90
C GLY A 65 -5.31 -17.87 25.69
N GLY A 66 -5.79 -17.47 24.51
CA GLY A 66 -4.99 -17.45 23.29
C GLY A 66 -3.73 -16.65 23.57
N SER A 67 -2.57 -17.22 23.27
CA SER A 67 -1.30 -16.54 23.46
C SER A 67 -1.24 -15.31 22.54
N PRO A 68 -0.43 -14.29 22.86
CA PRO A 68 -0.20 -13.18 21.93
C PRO A 68 0.23 -13.65 20.54
N LEU A 69 0.85 -14.84 20.45
CA LEU A 69 1.24 -15.49 19.19
C LEU A 69 0.02 -15.98 18.39
N ASP A 70 -1.06 -16.43 19.05
CA ASP A 70 -2.27 -16.89 18.35
C ASP A 70 -2.98 -15.72 17.67
N SER A 71 -3.01 -14.55 18.30
CA SER A 71 -3.56 -13.33 17.69
C SER A 71 -2.73 -12.83 16.51
N VAL A 72 -1.41 -12.97 16.56
CA VAL A 72 -0.50 -12.63 15.46
C VAL A 72 -0.66 -13.62 14.30
N THR A 73 -0.68 -14.92 14.59
CA THR A 73 -0.87 -15.95 13.54
C THR A 73 -2.22 -15.82 12.87
N GLN A 74 -3.28 -15.53 13.60
CA GLN A 74 -4.60 -15.28 13.04
C GLN A 74 -4.61 -14.06 12.11
N ARG A 75 -3.98 -12.96 12.50
CA ARG A 75 -3.86 -11.76 11.64
C ARG A 75 -3.04 -12.04 10.38
N LEU A 76 -1.95 -12.79 10.48
CA LEU A 76 -1.14 -13.21 9.33
C LEU A 76 -1.92 -14.12 8.37
N SER A 77 -2.82 -14.97 8.90
CA SER A 77 -3.63 -15.87 8.08
C SER A 77 -4.85 -15.21 7.44
N THR A 78 -5.25 -14.00 7.90
CA THR A 78 -6.45 -13.30 7.42
C THR A 78 -6.16 -12.02 6.63
N SER A 79 -4.90 -11.56 6.57
CA SER A 79 -4.50 -10.32 5.87
C SER A 79 -3.30 -10.59 4.97
N ILE A 80 -3.51 -10.39 3.66
CA ILE A 80 -2.45 -10.47 2.65
C ILE A 80 -1.36 -9.43 2.91
N THR A 81 -1.74 -8.20 3.28
CA THR A 81 -0.80 -7.14 3.66
C THR A 81 0.13 -7.59 4.76
N MET A 82 -0.43 -8.17 5.83
CA MET A 82 0.38 -8.65 6.95
C MET A 82 1.28 -9.82 6.55
N ALA A 83 0.80 -10.71 5.67
CA ALA A 83 1.61 -11.79 5.14
C ALA A 83 2.79 -11.27 4.29
N ILE A 84 2.57 -10.27 3.43
CA ILE A 84 3.63 -9.63 2.63
C ILE A 84 4.65 -8.94 3.55
N ILE A 85 4.18 -8.18 4.55
CA ILE A 85 5.05 -7.50 5.53
C ILE A 85 5.91 -8.53 6.28
N ALA A 86 5.30 -9.60 6.78
CA ALA A 86 6.01 -10.64 7.51
C ALA A 86 7.04 -11.35 6.62
N ALA A 87 6.65 -11.79 5.42
CA ALA A 87 7.53 -12.45 4.48
C ALA A 87 8.72 -11.58 4.08
N THR A 88 8.48 -10.31 3.76
CA THR A 88 9.52 -9.35 3.39
C THR A 88 10.47 -9.06 4.57
N SER A 89 9.92 -8.92 5.77
CA SER A 89 10.72 -8.69 6.99
C SER A 89 11.59 -9.91 7.34
N VAL A 90 11.03 -11.12 7.26
CA VAL A 90 11.78 -12.37 7.46
C VAL A 90 12.87 -12.51 6.41
N PHE A 91 12.57 -12.20 5.13
CA PHE A 91 13.57 -12.22 4.07
C PHE A 91 14.69 -11.20 4.32
N PHE A 92 14.36 -10.01 4.82
CA PHE A 92 15.38 -9.02 5.17
C PHE A 92 16.28 -9.47 6.34
N VAL A 93 15.72 -10.13 7.36
CA VAL A 93 16.53 -10.75 8.41
C VAL A 93 17.45 -11.81 7.82
N ALA A 94 16.96 -12.68 6.95
CA ALA A 94 17.79 -13.65 6.24
C ALA A 94 18.87 -12.96 5.40
N GLN A 95 18.54 -11.84 4.74
CA GLN A 95 19.50 -11.02 4.00
C GLN A 95 20.67 -10.56 4.90
N LEU A 96 20.38 -10.13 6.12
CA LEU A 96 21.40 -9.72 7.08
C LEU A 96 22.24 -10.91 7.59
N VAL A 97 21.59 -12.02 7.93
CA VAL A 97 22.24 -13.23 8.51
C VAL A 97 23.14 -13.92 7.48
N PHE A 98 22.64 -14.14 6.26
CA PHE A 98 23.37 -14.85 5.20
C PHE A 98 24.27 -13.94 4.36
N GLY A 99 24.41 -12.68 4.75
CA GLY A 99 25.34 -11.76 4.09
C GLY A 99 25.00 -11.42 2.65
N PHE A 100 23.72 -11.29 2.31
CA PHE A 100 23.28 -10.74 1.03
C PHE A 100 23.64 -9.24 0.96
N ARG A 101 24.90 -8.96 0.68
CA ARG A 101 25.44 -7.60 0.63
C ARG A 101 25.71 -7.21 -0.81
N PRO A 102 25.72 -5.91 -1.14
CA PRO A 102 26.17 -5.44 -2.43
C PRO A 102 27.50 -6.11 -2.84
N GLY A 103 27.49 -6.75 -4.03
CA GLY A 103 28.64 -7.49 -4.54
C GLY A 103 28.68 -8.99 -4.18
N SER A 104 27.89 -9.49 -3.25
CA SER A 104 27.80 -10.94 -3.00
C SER A 104 27.12 -11.68 -4.14
N PHE A 105 27.44 -12.98 -4.31
CA PHE A 105 26.83 -13.80 -5.36
C PHE A 105 25.29 -13.78 -5.30
N LEU A 106 24.71 -14.05 -4.14
CA LEU A 106 23.26 -14.09 -3.94
C LEU A 106 22.59 -12.72 -4.20
N TRP A 107 23.22 -11.64 -3.74
CA TRP A 107 22.75 -10.27 -4.05
C TRP A 107 22.68 -10.06 -5.56
N ASN A 108 23.74 -10.41 -6.30
CA ASN A 108 23.80 -10.23 -7.73
C ASN A 108 22.84 -11.14 -8.52
N GLN A 109 22.30 -12.21 -7.89
CA GLN A 109 21.26 -13.04 -8.50
C GLN A 109 19.86 -12.49 -8.33
N LEU A 110 19.62 -11.66 -7.31
CA LEU A 110 18.28 -11.21 -6.92
C LEU A 110 18.01 -9.74 -7.18
N ILE A 111 19.06 -8.93 -7.28
CA ILE A 111 18.96 -7.49 -7.52
C ILE A 111 18.57 -7.17 -8.96
N LEU A 112 17.74 -6.16 -9.16
CA LEU A 112 17.35 -5.70 -10.48
C LEU A 112 18.45 -4.82 -11.08
N GLN A 113 19.15 -5.37 -12.06
CA GLN A 113 20.12 -4.62 -12.86
C GLN A 113 19.41 -3.73 -13.90
N PRO A 114 20.01 -2.59 -14.27
CA PRO A 114 19.37 -1.66 -15.20
C PRO A 114 19.36 -2.10 -16.67
N GLY A 115 20.19 -3.07 -17.06
CA GLY A 115 20.35 -3.48 -18.44
C GLY A 115 19.25 -4.46 -18.89
N VAL A 116 18.78 -4.30 -20.12
CA VAL A 116 17.77 -5.23 -20.71
C VAL A 116 18.33 -6.64 -20.80
N GLN A 117 19.62 -6.77 -21.18
CA GLN A 117 20.28 -8.07 -21.33
C GLN A 117 20.30 -8.86 -20.01
N GLU A 118 20.59 -8.17 -18.90
CA GLU A 118 20.62 -8.76 -17.56
C GLU A 118 19.24 -9.25 -17.14
N VAL A 119 18.19 -8.47 -17.45
CA VAL A 119 16.81 -8.86 -17.15
C VAL A 119 16.37 -10.05 -17.98
N LEU A 120 16.73 -10.12 -19.26
CA LEU A 120 16.44 -11.28 -20.11
C LEU A 120 17.13 -12.55 -19.62
N GLN A 121 18.34 -12.44 -19.05
CA GLN A 121 19.06 -13.55 -18.45
C GLN A 121 18.52 -13.95 -17.06
N LYS A 122 17.97 -12.99 -16.32
CA LYS A 122 17.47 -13.15 -14.95
C LYS A 122 16.07 -12.54 -14.77
N PRO A 123 15.04 -13.03 -15.48
CA PRO A 123 13.71 -12.41 -15.47
C PRO A 123 13.05 -12.43 -14.08
N TRP A 124 13.45 -13.35 -13.20
CA TRP A 124 12.96 -13.38 -11.81
C TRP A 124 13.33 -12.14 -11.01
N THR A 125 14.33 -11.34 -11.44
CA THR A 125 14.74 -10.11 -10.76
C THR A 125 13.67 -9.03 -10.81
N LEU A 126 12.74 -9.09 -11.75
CA LEU A 126 11.55 -8.23 -11.79
C LEU A 126 10.66 -8.40 -10.55
N LEU A 127 10.67 -9.60 -9.95
CA LEU A 127 9.89 -9.90 -8.73
C LEU A 127 10.77 -9.91 -7.47
N SER A 128 11.96 -10.54 -7.54
CA SER A 128 12.81 -10.69 -6.35
C SER A 128 13.30 -9.35 -5.80
N VAL A 129 13.39 -8.32 -6.64
CA VAL A 129 13.72 -6.95 -6.20
C VAL A 129 12.75 -6.42 -5.14
N MET A 130 11.48 -6.85 -5.17
CA MET A 130 10.44 -6.38 -4.26
C MET A 130 10.65 -6.86 -2.81
N VAL A 131 11.36 -7.95 -2.59
CA VAL A 131 11.66 -8.45 -1.24
C VAL A 131 13.03 -8.01 -0.72
N LEU A 132 13.89 -7.50 -1.61
CA LEU A 132 15.21 -6.98 -1.24
C LEU A 132 15.12 -5.56 -0.69
N HIS A 133 15.86 -5.25 0.36
CA HIS A 133 15.94 -3.89 0.89
C HIS A 133 17.39 -3.50 1.18
N GLY A 134 17.74 -2.26 0.82
CA GLY A 134 19.11 -1.75 0.94
C GLY A 134 19.50 -1.32 2.34
N SER A 135 18.53 -1.07 3.23
CA SER A 135 18.77 -0.67 4.62
C SER A 135 17.54 -0.94 5.51
N PRO A 136 17.73 -1.02 6.84
CA PRO A 136 16.61 -1.16 7.78
C PRO A 136 15.59 -0.02 7.67
N PHE A 137 16.04 1.22 7.44
CA PHE A 137 15.15 2.37 7.28
C PHE A 137 14.32 2.25 5.99
N HIS A 138 14.92 1.77 4.89
CA HIS A 138 14.22 1.55 3.62
C HIS A 138 13.14 0.48 3.78
N LEU A 139 13.44 -0.63 4.46
CA LEU A 139 12.44 -1.64 4.81
C LEU A 139 11.31 -1.04 5.66
N LEU A 140 11.66 -0.35 6.75
CA LEU A 140 10.69 0.24 7.67
C LEU A 140 9.72 1.19 6.94
N ALA A 141 10.24 2.09 6.10
CA ALA A 141 9.43 3.02 5.34
C ALA A 141 8.43 2.29 4.42
N ASN A 142 8.88 1.27 3.69
CA ASN A 142 8.01 0.45 2.85
C ASN A 142 6.95 -0.29 3.67
N MET A 143 7.34 -0.95 4.76
CA MET A 143 6.43 -1.76 5.57
C MET A 143 5.39 -0.91 6.31
N VAL A 144 5.79 0.25 6.83
CA VAL A 144 4.86 1.21 7.47
C VAL A 144 3.85 1.75 6.44
N THR A 145 4.32 2.16 5.26
CA THR A 145 3.43 2.63 4.19
C THR A 145 2.49 1.51 3.74
N LEU A 146 3.01 0.30 3.52
CA LEU A 146 2.22 -0.85 3.15
C LEU A 146 1.21 -1.25 4.24
N TYR A 147 1.56 -1.14 5.51
CA TYR A 147 0.64 -1.42 6.61
C TYR A 147 -0.59 -0.50 6.54
N PHE A 148 -0.40 0.81 6.43
CA PHE A 148 -1.52 1.75 6.40
C PHE A 148 -2.34 1.64 5.11
N PHE A 149 -1.70 1.67 3.96
CA PHE A 149 -2.42 1.68 2.68
C PHE A 149 -2.83 0.29 2.21
N GLY A 150 -2.04 -0.74 2.48
CA GLY A 150 -2.38 -2.13 2.16
C GLY A 150 -3.61 -2.60 2.91
N THR A 151 -3.66 -2.39 4.23
CA THR A 151 -4.85 -2.74 5.03
C THR A 151 -6.08 -1.92 4.66
N ALA A 152 -5.92 -0.70 4.16
CA ALA A 152 -7.02 0.09 3.62
C ALA A 152 -7.49 -0.47 2.26
N SER A 153 -6.56 -0.89 1.39
CA SER A 153 -6.89 -1.53 0.11
C SER A 153 -7.65 -2.84 0.29
N GLU A 154 -7.23 -3.69 1.22
CA GLU A 154 -7.92 -4.96 1.53
C GLU A 154 -9.38 -4.77 1.96
N ARG A 155 -9.75 -3.60 2.48
CA ARG A 155 -11.15 -3.28 2.81
C ARG A 155 -11.95 -2.78 1.61
N GLY A 156 -11.29 -2.32 0.57
CA GLY A 156 -11.91 -1.68 -0.59
C GLY A 156 -11.87 -2.49 -1.87
N MET A 157 -11.15 -3.62 -1.91
CA MET A 157 -11.04 -4.50 -3.09
C MET A 157 -10.89 -5.96 -2.68
N ASP A 158 -11.17 -6.86 -3.63
CA ASP A 158 -11.00 -8.30 -3.43
C ASP A 158 -9.51 -8.67 -3.28
N GLU A 159 -9.24 -9.76 -2.56
CA GLU A 159 -7.88 -10.27 -2.32
C GLU A 159 -7.09 -10.50 -3.63
N ALA A 160 -7.75 -11.06 -4.64
CA ALA A 160 -7.12 -11.33 -5.94
C ALA A 160 -6.75 -10.01 -6.66
N ASP A 161 -7.59 -9.00 -6.57
CA ASP A 161 -7.34 -7.70 -7.21
C ASP A 161 -6.27 -6.92 -6.44
N TYR A 162 -6.25 -7.02 -5.11
CA TYR A 162 -5.16 -6.47 -4.31
C TYR A 162 -3.81 -7.10 -4.65
N LEU A 163 -3.74 -8.44 -4.78
CA LEU A 163 -2.50 -9.12 -5.18
C LEU A 163 -2.08 -8.78 -6.60
N LYS A 164 -3.02 -8.68 -7.56
CA LYS A 164 -2.73 -8.23 -8.93
C LYS A 164 -2.18 -6.81 -8.93
N CYS A 165 -2.80 -5.90 -8.14
CA CYS A 165 -2.34 -4.54 -7.98
C CYS A 165 -0.91 -4.52 -7.42
N TYR A 166 -0.63 -5.21 -6.32
CA TYR A 166 0.67 -5.21 -5.67
C TYR A 166 1.76 -5.84 -6.56
N ILE A 167 1.53 -7.06 -7.07
CA ILE A 167 2.53 -7.79 -7.86
C ILE A 167 2.66 -7.19 -9.26
N GLY A 168 1.52 -6.90 -9.92
CA GLY A 168 1.51 -6.34 -11.26
C GLY A 168 2.19 -4.98 -11.34
N SER A 169 1.87 -4.09 -10.40
CA SER A 169 2.52 -2.78 -10.32
C SER A 169 4.00 -2.87 -9.94
N GLY A 170 4.38 -3.82 -9.08
CA GLY A 170 5.79 -4.06 -8.76
C GLY A 170 6.60 -4.52 -9.97
N VAL A 171 6.05 -5.42 -10.79
CA VAL A 171 6.66 -5.84 -12.06
C VAL A 171 6.72 -4.68 -13.06
N ALA A 172 5.63 -3.92 -13.20
CA ALA A 172 5.59 -2.75 -14.08
C ALA A 172 6.59 -1.67 -13.65
N ALA A 173 6.71 -1.44 -12.34
CA ALA A 173 7.73 -0.54 -11.77
C ALA A 173 9.15 -1.00 -12.10
N SER A 174 9.41 -2.31 -12.03
CA SER A 174 10.70 -2.91 -12.40
C SER A 174 11.00 -2.73 -13.89
N ILE A 175 10.02 -2.98 -14.75
CA ILE A 175 10.13 -2.76 -16.21
C ILE A 175 10.35 -1.27 -16.50
N GLY A 176 9.57 -0.38 -15.89
CA GLY A 176 9.69 1.08 -16.03
C GLY A 176 11.08 1.58 -15.64
N PHE A 177 11.63 1.04 -14.55
CA PHE A 177 13.01 1.33 -14.14
C PHE A 177 14.01 0.96 -15.24
N VAL A 178 13.93 -0.25 -15.77
CA VAL A 178 14.84 -0.74 -16.83
C VAL A 178 14.70 0.10 -18.11
N LEU A 179 13.48 0.35 -18.58
CA LEU A 179 13.22 1.15 -19.78
C LEU A 179 13.75 2.57 -19.64
N PHE A 180 13.47 3.24 -18.53
CA PHE A 180 13.95 4.61 -18.30
C PHE A 180 15.47 4.68 -18.30
N ARG A 181 16.12 3.71 -17.68
CA ARG A 181 17.58 3.62 -17.62
C ARG A 181 18.20 3.46 -19.00
N ASN A 182 17.65 2.60 -19.81
CA ASN A 182 18.15 2.38 -21.19
C ASN A 182 17.89 3.61 -22.07
N LEU A 183 16.78 4.31 -21.87
CA LEU A 183 16.48 5.56 -22.57
C LEU A 183 17.51 6.65 -22.22
N LEU A 184 17.86 6.81 -20.96
CA LEU A 184 18.92 7.73 -20.53
C LEU A 184 20.28 7.35 -21.12
N ALA A 185 20.61 6.06 -21.14
CA ALA A 185 21.85 5.60 -21.73
C ALA A 185 21.91 5.93 -23.24
N ALA A 186 20.81 5.72 -23.97
CA ALA A 186 20.70 6.01 -25.41
C ALA A 186 20.77 7.52 -25.71
N SER A 187 20.36 8.38 -24.79
CA SER A 187 20.47 9.85 -24.94
C SER A 187 21.86 10.40 -24.61
N GLY A 188 22.84 9.56 -24.31
CA GLY A 188 24.20 9.98 -23.95
C GLY A 188 24.33 10.53 -22.53
N GLN A 189 23.25 10.57 -21.77
CA GLN A 189 23.26 10.98 -20.36
C GLN A 189 23.73 9.78 -19.53
N GLY A 190 24.84 9.95 -18.81
CA GLY A 190 25.56 8.86 -18.13
C GLY A 190 24.71 7.91 -17.33
N ALA A 191 24.34 6.80 -17.92
CA ALA A 191 23.61 5.69 -17.31
C ALA A 191 24.31 5.08 -16.08
N SER A 192 25.60 5.35 -15.92
CA SER A 192 26.46 4.85 -14.85
C SER A 192 26.16 5.48 -13.46
N ALA A 193 25.51 6.64 -13.40
CA ALA A 193 25.23 7.34 -12.14
C ALA A 193 24.13 6.70 -11.30
N LEU A 194 23.30 5.83 -11.87
CA LEU A 194 22.17 5.21 -11.20
C LEU A 194 22.44 3.72 -10.97
N GLY A 195 22.67 3.31 -9.75
CA GLY A 195 22.86 1.91 -9.36
C GLY A 195 21.68 0.98 -9.67
N PRO A 196 21.78 -0.30 -9.35
CA PRO A 196 20.67 -1.24 -9.47
C PRO A 196 19.51 -0.86 -8.53
N ALA A 197 18.30 -1.35 -8.82
CA ALA A 197 17.13 -1.13 -7.98
C ALA A 197 16.97 -2.24 -6.93
N VAL A 198 16.48 -1.85 -5.76
CA VAL A 198 16.00 -2.72 -4.68
C VAL A 198 14.80 -2.08 -4.00
N GLY A 199 13.86 -2.88 -3.53
CA GLY A 199 12.75 -2.45 -2.70
C GLY A 199 11.38 -2.68 -3.32
N ALA A 200 10.39 -2.86 -2.46
CA ALA A 200 8.97 -3.00 -2.81
C ALA A 200 8.31 -1.67 -3.21
N SER A 201 9.04 -0.55 -3.17
CA SER A 201 8.46 0.80 -3.19
C SER A 201 7.58 1.10 -4.40
N GLY A 202 7.88 0.56 -5.59
CA GLY A 202 7.01 0.72 -6.76
C GLY A 202 5.62 0.12 -6.56
N ALA A 203 5.54 -1.09 -5.99
CA ALA A 203 4.27 -1.73 -5.64
C ALA A 203 3.57 -1.00 -4.47
N VAL A 204 4.32 -0.57 -3.46
CA VAL A 204 3.78 0.17 -2.30
C VAL A 204 3.17 1.50 -2.73
N VAL A 205 3.80 2.20 -3.66
CA VAL A 205 3.29 3.45 -4.23
C VAL A 205 2.01 3.23 -5.04
N ALA A 206 1.91 2.13 -5.79
CA ALA A 206 0.68 1.77 -6.50
C ALA A 206 -0.46 1.46 -5.53
N VAL A 207 -0.20 0.74 -4.46
CA VAL A 207 -1.21 0.50 -3.39
C VAL A 207 -1.65 1.82 -2.76
N PHE A 208 -0.73 2.76 -2.50
CA PHE A 208 -1.09 4.10 -2.04
C PHE A 208 -1.99 4.83 -3.06
N ALA A 209 -1.65 4.76 -4.36
CA ALA A 209 -2.45 5.36 -5.42
C ALA A 209 -3.86 4.74 -5.47
N ALA A 210 -3.98 3.41 -5.38
CA ALA A 210 -5.26 2.71 -5.35
C ALA A 210 -6.13 3.19 -4.17
N VAL A 211 -5.58 3.32 -2.96
CA VAL A 211 -6.32 3.84 -1.79
C VAL A 211 -6.74 5.29 -1.99
N ALA A 212 -5.87 6.13 -2.57
CA ALA A 212 -6.21 7.53 -2.85
C ALA A 212 -7.33 7.66 -3.91
N MET A 213 -7.50 6.66 -4.78
CA MET A 213 -8.61 6.59 -5.74
C MET A 213 -9.87 6.01 -5.11
N LEU A 214 -9.77 4.99 -4.26
CA LEU A 214 -10.90 4.38 -3.55
C LEU A 214 -11.50 5.33 -2.50
N TYR A 215 -10.65 6.12 -1.85
CA TYR A 215 -11.03 7.00 -0.75
C TYR A 215 -10.51 8.44 -0.98
N PRO A 216 -10.97 9.15 -2.03
CA PRO A 216 -10.36 10.42 -2.46
C PRO A 216 -10.45 11.55 -1.43
N ASP A 217 -11.45 11.51 -0.55
CA ASP A 217 -11.68 12.50 0.50
C ASP A 217 -11.12 12.10 1.86
N ALA A 218 -10.57 10.89 1.99
CA ALA A 218 -9.91 10.49 3.23
C ALA A 218 -8.68 11.35 3.49
N GLU A 219 -8.45 11.67 4.76
CA GLU A 219 -7.30 12.46 5.19
C GLU A 219 -6.18 11.56 5.71
N MET A 220 -4.97 11.99 5.45
CA MET A 220 -3.75 11.45 6.02
C MET A 220 -2.95 12.54 6.72
N LEU A 221 -2.13 12.14 7.69
CA LEU A 221 -1.19 13.06 8.33
C LEU A 221 0.18 12.92 7.66
N LEU A 222 0.58 13.91 6.86
CA LEU A 222 1.93 13.97 6.32
C LEU A 222 2.93 14.13 7.48
N TYR A 223 3.88 13.20 7.59
CA TYR A 223 4.82 13.13 8.72
C TYR A 223 4.14 13.15 10.09
N PHE A 224 2.90 12.63 10.20
CA PHE A 224 2.09 12.60 11.43
C PHE A 224 1.73 14.00 12.00
N ILE A 225 1.91 15.06 11.21
CA ILE A 225 1.74 16.45 11.68
C ILE A 225 0.73 17.22 10.82
N VAL A 226 0.86 17.17 9.49
CA VAL A 226 0.07 18.01 8.58
C VAL A 226 -1.08 17.21 8.00
N PRO A 227 -2.35 17.54 8.34
CA PRO A 227 -3.51 16.89 7.73
C PRO A 227 -3.61 17.28 6.24
N MET A 228 -3.80 16.29 5.37
CA MET A 228 -4.05 16.49 3.95
C MET A 228 -4.88 15.35 3.38
N LYS A 229 -5.62 15.63 2.31
CA LYS A 229 -6.34 14.59 1.58
C LYS A 229 -5.37 13.62 0.91
N LEU A 230 -5.70 12.33 0.91
CA LEU A 230 -4.89 11.27 0.26
C LEU A 230 -4.55 11.63 -1.18
N LYS A 231 -5.53 12.12 -1.94
CA LYS A 231 -5.37 12.56 -3.32
C LYS A 231 -4.33 13.70 -3.46
N THR A 232 -4.32 14.64 -2.53
CA THR A 232 -3.32 15.73 -2.51
C THR A 232 -1.93 15.18 -2.21
N GLY A 233 -1.83 14.26 -1.24
CA GLY A 233 -0.57 13.56 -0.94
C GLY A 233 -0.03 12.78 -2.14
N LEU A 234 -0.91 12.09 -2.88
CA LEU A 234 -0.53 11.37 -4.10
C LEU A 234 0.01 12.31 -5.18
N TYR A 235 -0.65 13.43 -5.45
CA TYR A 235 -0.18 14.39 -6.45
C TYR A 235 1.14 15.06 -6.04
N LEU A 236 1.29 15.38 -4.75
CA LEU A 236 2.53 15.93 -4.22
C LEU A 236 3.68 14.93 -4.37
N PHE A 237 3.45 13.65 -4.04
CA PHE A 237 4.43 12.59 -4.23
C PHE A 237 4.79 12.42 -5.71
N ALA A 238 3.82 12.33 -6.60
CA ALA A 238 4.04 12.21 -8.04
C ALA A 238 4.83 13.40 -8.60
N ALA A 239 4.51 14.63 -8.19
CA ALA A 239 5.24 15.84 -8.60
C ALA A 239 6.69 15.81 -8.12
N LEU A 240 6.93 15.40 -6.87
CA LEU A 240 8.26 15.30 -6.29
C LEU A 240 9.12 14.25 -7.00
N GLU A 241 8.53 13.07 -7.27
CA GLU A 241 9.22 11.99 -8.00
C GLU A 241 9.48 12.36 -9.47
N GLY A 242 8.52 13.00 -10.13
CA GLY A 242 8.70 13.51 -11.49
C GLY A 242 9.82 14.57 -11.56
N PHE A 243 9.85 15.51 -10.60
CA PHE A 243 10.92 16.50 -10.48
C PHE A 243 12.28 15.83 -10.25
N ASN A 244 12.35 14.85 -9.33
CA ASN A 244 13.59 14.13 -9.06
C ASN A 244 14.07 13.32 -10.28
N MET A 245 13.15 12.74 -11.04
CA MET A 245 13.46 12.05 -12.28
C MET A 245 14.04 13.03 -13.34
N LEU A 246 13.44 14.20 -13.51
CA LEU A 246 13.94 15.24 -14.42
C LEU A 246 15.30 15.79 -13.97
N ALA A 247 15.49 16.04 -12.68
CA ALA A 247 16.77 16.49 -12.13
C ALA A 247 17.88 15.47 -12.43
N LYS A 248 17.62 14.19 -12.20
CA LYS A 248 18.57 13.11 -12.52
C LYS A 248 18.88 13.02 -14.02
N SER A 249 17.90 13.22 -14.88
CA SER A 249 18.13 13.25 -16.34
C SER A 249 19.00 14.42 -16.77
N ALA A 250 18.99 15.52 -16.01
CA ALA A 250 19.87 16.68 -16.19
C ALA A 250 21.24 16.53 -15.49
N GLY A 251 21.55 15.36 -14.91
CA GLY A 251 22.78 15.11 -14.16
C GLY A 251 22.82 15.70 -12.75
N ILE A 252 21.70 16.21 -12.25
CA ILE A 252 21.58 16.81 -10.92
C ILE A 252 21.14 15.72 -9.93
N VAL A 253 21.98 15.43 -8.93
CA VAL A 253 21.66 14.51 -7.83
C VAL A 253 21.32 15.32 -6.58
N LEU A 254 20.07 15.23 -6.15
CA LEU A 254 19.62 15.94 -4.94
C LEU A 254 20.00 15.16 -3.69
N PRO A 255 20.66 15.77 -2.68
CA PRO A 255 21.20 15.03 -1.53
C PRO A 255 20.14 14.30 -0.71
N VAL A 256 18.93 14.86 -0.61
CA VAL A 256 17.85 14.33 0.24
C VAL A 256 17.03 13.25 -0.48
N ILE A 257 16.80 13.41 -1.79
CA ILE A 257 15.89 12.53 -2.57
C ILE A 257 16.61 11.81 -3.71
N GLY A 258 17.93 12.04 -3.87
CA GLY A 258 18.73 11.47 -4.96
C GLY A 258 18.85 9.94 -4.93
N GLY A 259 18.62 9.30 -3.78
CA GLY A 259 18.69 7.85 -3.60
C GLY A 259 17.44 7.07 -4.05
N PHE A 260 16.34 7.75 -4.36
CA PHE A 260 15.10 7.08 -4.74
C PHE A 260 15.12 6.58 -6.21
N ALA A 261 14.54 5.41 -6.45
CA ALA A 261 14.34 4.87 -7.80
C ALA A 261 13.08 5.50 -8.43
N SER A 262 13.11 6.84 -8.65
CA SER A 262 11.94 7.63 -9.07
C SER A 262 11.25 7.08 -10.33
N SER A 263 12.00 6.50 -11.28
CA SER A 263 11.41 5.87 -12.46
C SER A 263 10.59 4.62 -12.13
N ALA A 264 10.98 3.86 -11.11
CA ALA A 264 10.19 2.73 -10.62
C ALA A 264 8.92 3.22 -9.89
N HIS A 265 9.03 4.27 -9.08
CA HIS A 265 7.87 4.87 -8.41
C HIS A 265 6.86 5.45 -9.40
N MET A 266 7.33 6.19 -10.41
CA MET A 266 6.47 6.75 -11.45
C MET A 266 5.79 5.66 -12.29
N ALA A 267 6.49 4.58 -12.62
CA ALA A 267 5.90 3.45 -13.32
C ALA A 267 4.84 2.74 -12.47
N GLY A 268 5.06 2.59 -11.16
CA GLY A 268 4.08 2.05 -10.22
C GLY A 268 2.81 2.91 -10.08
N LEU A 269 2.90 4.23 -10.29
CA LEU A 269 1.74 5.13 -10.27
C LEU A 269 0.84 5.03 -11.50
N ILE A 270 1.34 4.53 -12.63
CA ILE A 270 0.63 4.51 -13.91
C ILE A 270 -0.18 3.21 -14.09
N VAL A 271 0.16 2.17 -13.36
CA VAL A 271 -0.49 0.85 -13.42
C VAL A 271 -1.71 0.75 -12.51
#